data_3e385641c9835a2b0b75a64b98f67542
#
_entry.id   3e385641c9835a2b0b75a64b98f67542
#
_cell.length_a   1.000
_cell.length_b   1.000
_cell.length_c   1.000
_cell.angle_alpha   90.00
_cell.angle_beta   90.00
_cell.angle_gamma   90.00
#
_symmetry.space_group_name_H-M   'P 1'
#
loop_
_entity.id
_entity.type
_entity.pdbx_description
1 polymer ?
#
loop_
_entity_poly.entity_id
_entity_poly.type
_entity_poly.pdbx_seq_one_letter_code
_entity_poly.pdbx_strand_id
1 'polypeptide(L)'
;FLQLLCEMTGMPKALPMNSGTEAVETALKAVRKWGYKVKGIPDQQAEIIVCHGNFAGRTTTIVGFSSETQYRDGFGPFDGGFVTIPFGDAAALEAAITPRTTAFLVEPIQGEGGIIVPPDGYLAQCREICTRHNVLLICDEVQTGLGRTGRLLACDHEGVKPDGLILGKALGGGLLPVSAFLARRDVMDVFTPGDHGSTFGGNPLAAAVGYAALSLLRDGELIA
;
A
#
# COMPACT_ATOMS: atom_id res chain seq x y z
N PHE A 1 -12.14 0.79 16.29
CA PHE A 1 -11.77 1.14 14.93
C PHE A 1 -10.82 0.09 14.32
N LEU A 2 -9.61 -0.09 14.86
CA LEU A 2 -8.61 -1.00 14.28
C LEU A 2 -9.09 -2.46 14.24
N GLN A 3 -9.79 -2.92 15.25
CA GLN A 3 -10.37 -4.27 15.24
C GLN A 3 -11.35 -4.45 14.07
N LEU A 4 -12.30 -3.54 13.90
CA LEU A 4 -13.26 -3.58 12.78
C LEU A 4 -12.54 -3.51 11.43
N LEU A 5 -11.53 -2.65 11.29
CA LEU A 5 -10.74 -2.53 10.06
C LEU A 5 -10.02 -3.85 9.72
N CYS A 6 -9.39 -4.49 10.73
CA CYS A 6 -8.75 -5.79 10.56
C CYS A 6 -9.75 -6.90 10.21
N GLU A 7 -10.91 -6.92 10.88
CA GLU A 7 -11.98 -7.91 10.62
C GLU A 7 -12.49 -7.79 9.17
N MET A 8 -12.79 -6.58 8.71
CA MET A 8 -13.32 -6.34 7.37
C MET A 8 -12.31 -6.67 6.27
N THR A 9 -11.04 -6.35 6.46
CA THR A 9 -9.99 -6.57 5.44
C THR A 9 -9.33 -7.95 5.53
N GLY A 10 -9.56 -8.69 6.61
CA GLY A 10 -8.88 -9.97 6.88
C GLY A 10 -7.40 -9.81 7.23
N MET A 11 -6.91 -8.58 7.46
CA MET A 11 -5.54 -8.33 7.85
C MET A 11 -5.36 -8.44 9.37
N PRO A 12 -4.32 -9.14 9.86
CA PRO A 12 -4.17 -9.38 11.30
C PRO A 12 -3.68 -8.19 12.10
N LYS A 13 -3.08 -7.18 11.46
CA LYS A 13 -2.52 -5.99 12.12
C LYS A 13 -2.72 -4.74 11.29
N ALA A 14 -2.95 -3.61 11.97
CA ALA A 14 -3.10 -2.30 11.37
C ALA A 14 -2.35 -1.24 12.19
N LEU A 15 -1.69 -0.32 11.52
CA LEU A 15 -1.04 0.86 12.11
C LEU A 15 -1.72 2.11 11.55
N PRO A 16 -2.45 2.89 12.38
CA PRO A 16 -3.19 4.05 11.92
C PRO A 16 -2.26 5.25 11.69
N MET A 17 -2.54 5.98 10.63
CA MET A 17 -1.88 7.23 10.24
C MET A 17 -2.95 8.29 9.92
N ASN A 18 -2.55 9.46 9.42
CA ASN A 18 -3.49 10.53 9.09
C ASN A 18 -3.75 10.60 7.58
N SER A 19 -2.71 10.69 6.78
CA SER A 19 -2.80 10.80 5.31
C SER A 19 -2.40 9.49 4.62
N GLY A 20 -2.88 9.30 3.37
CA GLY A 20 -2.45 8.17 2.55
C GLY A 20 -0.93 8.12 2.37
N THR A 21 -0.31 9.28 2.21
CA THR A 21 1.15 9.43 2.12
C THR A 21 1.86 8.87 3.35
N GLU A 22 1.39 9.19 4.57
CA GLU A 22 1.98 8.63 5.79
C GLU A 22 1.83 7.10 5.87
N ALA A 23 0.71 6.57 5.42
CA ALA A 23 0.48 5.14 5.37
C ALA A 23 1.40 4.46 4.32
N VAL A 24 1.66 5.10 3.18
CA VAL A 24 2.66 4.65 2.19
C VAL A 24 4.07 4.66 2.79
N GLU A 25 4.50 5.76 3.42
CA GLU A 25 5.81 5.85 4.07
C GLU A 25 5.98 4.77 5.15
N THR A 26 4.89 4.47 5.89
CA THR A 26 4.86 3.37 6.85
C THR A 26 5.09 2.02 6.16
N ALA A 27 4.41 1.77 5.05
CA ALA A 27 4.58 0.55 4.26
C ALA A 27 6.01 0.42 3.72
N LEU A 28 6.58 1.49 3.15
CA LEU A 28 7.95 1.50 2.63
C LEU A 28 8.97 1.15 3.72
N LYS A 29 8.81 1.73 4.93
CA LYS A 29 9.67 1.40 6.08
C LYS A 29 9.50 -0.04 6.53
N ALA A 30 8.26 -0.54 6.61
CA ALA A 30 7.97 -1.91 7.02
C ALA A 30 8.61 -2.92 6.08
N VAL A 31 8.40 -2.78 4.75
CA VAL A 31 8.90 -3.74 3.77
C VAL A 31 10.43 -3.71 3.68
N ARG A 32 11.08 -2.53 3.78
CA ARG A 32 12.54 -2.43 3.85
C ARG A 32 13.08 -3.17 5.08
N LYS A 33 12.49 -2.90 6.25
CA LYS A 33 12.92 -3.55 7.51
C LYS A 33 12.66 -5.05 7.49
N TRP A 34 11.55 -5.50 6.91
CA TRP A 34 11.27 -6.92 6.67
C TRP A 34 12.34 -7.55 5.76
N GLY A 35 12.71 -6.87 4.68
CA GLY A 35 13.77 -7.30 3.79
C GLY A 35 15.08 -7.57 4.52
N TYR A 36 15.47 -6.68 5.42
CA TYR A 36 16.71 -6.82 6.20
C TYR A 36 16.61 -7.85 7.31
N LYS A 37 15.51 -7.88 8.06
CA LYS A 37 15.39 -8.67 9.29
C LYS A 37 14.82 -10.08 9.08
N VAL A 38 14.01 -10.25 8.02
CA VAL A 38 13.30 -11.51 7.75
C VAL A 38 13.83 -12.18 6.48
N LYS A 39 13.93 -11.45 5.37
CA LYS A 39 14.43 -12.01 4.10
C LYS A 39 15.96 -12.16 4.07
N GLY A 40 16.70 -11.41 4.90
CA GLY A 40 18.15 -11.48 5.00
C GLY A 40 18.90 -10.69 3.92
N ILE A 41 18.26 -9.67 3.33
CA ILE A 41 18.92 -8.77 2.38
C ILE A 41 19.99 -7.95 3.12
N PRO A 42 21.18 -7.75 2.54
CA PRO A 42 22.21 -6.91 3.14
C PRO A 42 21.71 -5.48 3.37
N ASP A 43 22.18 -4.86 4.45
CA ASP A 43 21.77 -3.51 4.83
C ASP A 43 21.91 -2.51 3.67
N GLN A 44 20.94 -1.61 3.56
CA GLN A 44 20.82 -0.57 2.52
C GLN A 44 20.71 -1.08 1.06
N GLN A 45 20.48 -2.38 0.84
CA GLN A 45 20.33 -2.94 -0.50
C GLN A 45 18.90 -3.36 -0.85
N ALA A 46 17.94 -3.11 0.01
CA ALA A 46 16.52 -3.44 -0.25
C ALA A 46 15.97 -2.67 -1.45
N GLU A 47 15.34 -3.40 -2.37
CA GLU A 47 14.67 -2.85 -3.56
C GLU A 47 13.16 -3.03 -3.45
N ILE A 48 12.42 -2.00 -3.89
CA ILE A 48 10.97 -2.02 -4.00
C ILE A 48 10.62 -1.76 -5.46
N ILE A 49 9.83 -2.66 -6.06
CA ILE A 49 9.33 -2.47 -7.43
C ILE A 49 8.05 -1.64 -7.36
N VAL A 50 7.94 -0.67 -8.28
CA VAL A 50 6.78 0.22 -8.47
C VAL A 50 6.42 0.31 -9.94
N CYS A 51 5.24 0.81 -10.29
CA CYS A 51 4.82 0.94 -11.69
C CYS A 51 5.03 2.36 -12.23
N HIS A 52 5.25 2.50 -13.52
CA HIS A 52 5.06 3.77 -14.22
C HIS A 52 3.61 4.26 -14.03
N GLY A 53 3.42 5.57 -13.95
CA GLY A 53 2.12 6.19 -13.73
C GLY A 53 1.59 6.08 -12.30
N ASN A 54 2.41 5.59 -11.35
CA ASN A 54 2.01 5.49 -9.94
C ASN A 54 1.76 6.86 -9.31
N PHE A 55 0.86 6.89 -8.34
CA PHE A 55 0.69 8.01 -7.43
C PHE A 55 0.51 7.53 -5.98
N ALA A 56 1.48 7.81 -5.15
CA ALA A 56 1.48 7.38 -3.74
C ALA A 56 1.60 8.54 -2.74
N GLY A 57 1.64 9.77 -3.21
CA GLY A 57 1.80 10.98 -2.39
C GLY A 57 2.88 11.92 -2.88
N ARG A 58 3.31 12.86 -2.01
CA ARG A 58 4.22 13.95 -2.41
C ARG A 58 5.37 14.22 -1.45
N THR A 59 5.73 13.27 -0.58
CA THR A 59 6.97 13.34 0.18
C THR A 59 8.18 13.16 -0.75
N THR A 60 9.35 13.60 -0.31
CA THR A 60 10.59 13.49 -1.11
C THR A 60 10.92 12.05 -1.47
N THR A 61 10.69 11.08 -0.58
CA THR A 61 10.86 9.66 -0.88
C THR A 61 9.91 9.21 -1.99
N ILE A 62 8.61 9.54 -1.85
CA ILE A 62 7.56 9.09 -2.78
C ILE A 62 7.72 9.72 -4.16
N VAL A 63 7.95 11.04 -4.25
CA VAL A 63 8.19 11.66 -5.55
C VAL A 63 9.49 11.16 -6.20
N GLY A 64 10.44 10.66 -5.41
CA GLY A 64 11.67 10.04 -5.89
C GLY A 64 11.45 8.86 -6.83
N PHE A 65 10.37 8.10 -6.65
CA PHE A 65 10.00 6.99 -7.53
C PHE A 65 8.80 7.29 -8.46
N SER A 66 8.29 8.52 -8.46
CA SER A 66 7.27 8.92 -9.43
C SER A 66 7.85 8.96 -10.85
N SER A 67 7.07 8.54 -11.83
CA SER A 67 7.38 8.72 -13.25
C SER A 67 6.98 10.10 -13.80
N GLU A 68 6.24 10.89 -12.99
CA GLU A 68 5.79 12.22 -13.38
C GLU A 68 6.89 13.26 -13.13
N THR A 69 7.44 13.81 -14.20
CA THR A 69 8.56 14.76 -14.12
C THR A 69 8.21 16.01 -13.30
N GLN A 70 6.97 16.52 -13.41
CA GLN A 70 6.53 17.69 -12.68
C GLN A 70 6.57 17.51 -11.17
N TYR A 71 6.39 16.26 -10.66
CA TYR A 71 6.44 15.99 -9.22
C TYR A 71 7.86 15.92 -8.68
N ARG A 72 8.86 15.77 -9.56
CA ARG A 72 10.27 15.56 -9.22
C ARG A 72 11.13 16.80 -9.41
N ASP A 73 10.75 17.65 -10.35
CA ASP A 73 11.57 18.79 -10.77
C ASP A 73 11.87 19.73 -9.61
N GLY A 74 13.17 19.92 -9.34
CA GLY A 74 13.67 20.81 -8.29
C GLY A 74 13.64 20.24 -6.86
N PHE A 75 13.16 19.00 -6.63
CA PHE A 75 13.00 18.44 -5.27
C PHE A 75 14.04 17.37 -4.87
N GLY A 76 15.00 17.05 -5.75
CA GLY A 76 16.10 16.15 -5.42
C GLY A 76 17.09 16.73 -4.40
N PRO A 77 18.03 15.91 -3.84
CA PRO A 77 18.28 14.52 -4.19
C PRO A 77 17.22 13.54 -3.66
N PHE A 78 17.05 12.41 -4.35
CA PHE A 78 16.07 11.39 -3.99
C PHE A 78 16.74 10.13 -3.44
N ASP A 79 16.02 9.41 -2.58
CA ASP A 79 16.42 8.10 -2.08
C ASP A 79 16.40 7.06 -3.21
N GLY A 80 17.37 6.15 -3.19
CA GLY A 80 17.43 4.99 -4.08
C GLY A 80 16.61 3.78 -3.59
N GLY A 81 16.78 2.65 -4.30
CA GLY A 81 16.16 1.38 -3.93
C GLY A 81 14.75 1.19 -4.51
N PHE A 82 14.41 1.93 -5.56
CA PHE A 82 13.18 1.75 -6.32
C PHE A 82 13.47 1.32 -7.75
N VAL A 83 12.71 0.34 -8.24
CA VAL A 83 12.75 -0.17 -9.61
C VAL A 83 11.38 0.07 -10.25
N THR A 84 11.35 0.81 -11.35
CA THR A 84 10.09 1.15 -12.02
C THR A 84 9.87 0.25 -13.24
N ILE A 85 8.67 -0.34 -13.33
CA ILE A 85 8.24 -1.22 -14.43
C ILE A 85 6.97 -0.68 -15.10
N PRO A 86 6.60 -1.13 -16.31
CA PRO A 86 5.30 -0.84 -16.91
C PRO A 86 4.15 -1.36 -16.03
N PHE A 87 3.07 -0.58 -15.91
CA PHE A 87 1.84 -1.04 -15.26
C PHE A 87 1.09 -2.01 -16.19
N GLY A 88 0.49 -3.06 -15.61
CA GLY A 88 -0.25 -4.07 -16.38
C GLY A 88 0.62 -5.14 -17.03
N ASP A 89 1.93 -5.15 -16.80
CA ASP A 89 2.88 -6.12 -17.35
C ASP A 89 3.47 -7.01 -16.25
N ALA A 90 2.87 -8.19 -16.05
CA ALA A 90 3.33 -9.15 -15.06
C ALA A 90 4.69 -9.80 -15.44
N ALA A 91 4.99 -9.89 -16.75
CA ALA A 91 6.30 -10.41 -17.18
C ALA A 91 7.43 -9.42 -16.86
N ALA A 92 7.17 -8.12 -16.98
CA ALA A 92 8.10 -7.09 -16.54
C ALA A 92 8.35 -7.15 -15.03
N LEU A 93 7.31 -7.45 -14.21
CA LEU A 93 7.50 -7.68 -12.78
C LEU A 93 8.47 -8.84 -12.54
N GLU A 94 8.25 -9.99 -13.17
CA GLU A 94 9.10 -11.16 -12.97
C GLU A 94 10.54 -10.90 -13.40
N ALA A 95 10.74 -10.23 -14.53
CA ALA A 95 12.06 -9.88 -15.04
C ALA A 95 12.82 -8.87 -14.16
N ALA A 96 12.11 -8.03 -13.42
CA ALA A 96 12.70 -7.00 -12.55
C ALA A 96 13.08 -7.52 -11.15
N ILE A 97 12.59 -8.70 -10.75
CA ILE A 97 12.87 -9.27 -9.43
C ILE A 97 14.34 -9.69 -9.33
N THR A 98 14.99 -9.26 -8.26
CA THR A 98 16.33 -9.65 -7.86
C THR A 98 16.32 -10.26 -6.45
N PRO A 99 17.42 -10.88 -5.99
CA PRO A 99 17.52 -11.30 -4.59
C PRO A 99 17.34 -10.16 -3.57
N ARG A 100 17.49 -8.91 -3.99
CA ARG A 100 17.32 -7.72 -3.15
C ARG A 100 15.90 -7.16 -3.16
N THR A 101 15.02 -7.65 -4.02
CA THR A 101 13.63 -7.19 -4.09
C THR A 101 12.86 -7.60 -2.83
N THR A 102 12.35 -6.62 -2.08
CA THR A 102 11.56 -6.85 -0.87
C THR A 102 10.08 -6.90 -1.15
N ALA A 103 9.60 -5.96 -2.00
CA ALA A 103 8.18 -5.78 -2.24
C ALA A 103 7.90 -5.28 -3.66
N PHE A 104 6.70 -5.58 -4.12
CA PHE A 104 6.03 -4.91 -5.24
C PHE A 104 4.90 -4.07 -4.66
N LEU A 105 4.99 -2.74 -4.82
CA LEU A 105 3.96 -1.76 -4.43
C LEU A 105 3.17 -1.37 -5.66
N VAL A 106 1.86 -1.59 -5.64
CA VAL A 106 1.00 -1.38 -6.79
C VAL A 106 -0.38 -0.86 -6.39
N GLU A 107 -0.92 0.09 -7.18
CA GLU A 107 -2.34 0.41 -7.17
C GLU A 107 -3.08 -0.66 -8.00
N PRO A 108 -4.13 -1.34 -7.48
CA PRO A 108 -4.92 -2.29 -8.29
C PRO A 108 -5.51 -1.66 -9.56
N ILE A 109 -5.89 -0.40 -9.47
CA ILE A 109 -6.27 0.48 -10.59
C ILE A 109 -5.53 1.79 -10.36
N GLN A 110 -4.77 2.27 -11.33
CA GLN A 110 -4.11 3.56 -11.20
C GLN A 110 -5.14 4.70 -11.31
N GLY A 111 -5.28 5.48 -10.25
CA GLY A 111 -6.26 6.55 -10.17
C GLY A 111 -5.76 7.84 -10.81
N GLU A 112 -4.79 8.49 -10.17
CA GLU A 112 -4.22 9.77 -10.64
C GLU A 112 -3.50 9.65 -11.99
N GLY A 113 -3.01 8.48 -12.33
CA GLY A 113 -2.42 8.16 -13.63
C GLY A 113 -3.40 8.17 -14.79
N GLY A 114 -4.71 8.32 -14.55
CA GLY A 114 -5.73 8.44 -15.60
C GLY A 114 -6.84 7.39 -15.53
N ILE A 115 -7.10 6.79 -14.38
CA ILE A 115 -8.07 5.69 -14.17
C ILE A 115 -7.73 4.52 -15.11
N ILE A 116 -6.53 3.99 -14.94
CA ILE A 116 -6.02 2.90 -15.77
C ILE A 116 -6.34 1.57 -15.08
N VAL A 117 -7.25 0.81 -15.70
CA VAL A 117 -7.59 -0.56 -15.27
C VAL A 117 -6.60 -1.51 -15.95
N PRO A 118 -5.90 -2.38 -15.20
CA PRO A 118 -4.97 -3.33 -15.79
C PRO A 118 -5.72 -4.43 -16.58
N PRO A 119 -5.02 -5.22 -17.40
CA PRO A 119 -5.61 -6.41 -18.03
C PRO A 119 -6.15 -7.39 -16.99
N ASP A 120 -7.21 -8.13 -17.34
CA ASP A 120 -7.79 -9.15 -16.48
C ASP A 120 -6.74 -10.19 -16.04
N GLY A 121 -6.75 -10.53 -14.77
CA GLY A 121 -5.81 -11.49 -14.18
C GLY A 121 -4.40 -10.94 -13.90
N TYR A 122 -4.16 -9.65 -14.15
CA TYR A 122 -2.85 -9.04 -13.89
C TYR A 122 -2.43 -9.13 -12.41
N LEU A 123 -3.32 -8.73 -11.51
CA LEU A 123 -2.97 -8.69 -10.09
C LEU A 123 -2.83 -10.12 -9.52
N ALA A 124 -3.62 -11.08 -10.01
CA ALA A 124 -3.49 -12.49 -9.65
C ALA A 124 -2.13 -13.06 -10.10
N GLN A 125 -1.70 -12.78 -11.34
CA GLN A 125 -0.37 -13.16 -11.83
C GLN A 125 0.74 -12.51 -10.98
N CYS A 126 0.62 -11.21 -10.66
CA CYS A 126 1.56 -10.52 -9.77
C CYS A 126 1.64 -11.20 -8.39
N ARG A 127 0.49 -11.62 -7.82
CA ARG A 127 0.46 -12.36 -6.55
C ARG A 127 1.24 -13.67 -6.63
N GLU A 128 1.04 -14.45 -7.70
CA GLU A 128 1.75 -15.71 -7.91
C GLU A 128 3.26 -15.50 -8.05
N ILE A 129 3.67 -14.52 -8.85
CA ILE A 129 5.09 -14.15 -9.03
C ILE A 129 5.70 -13.74 -7.69
N CYS A 130 5.08 -12.83 -6.97
CA CYS A 130 5.57 -12.37 -5.66
C CYS A 130 5.71 -13.53 -4.67
N THR A 131 4.74 -14.44 -4.63
CA THR A 131 4.79 -15.63 -3.76
C THR A 131 5.96 -16.54 -4.10
N ARG A 132 6.16 -16.83 -5.38
CA ARG A 132 7.22 -17.71 -5.89
C ARG A 132 8.62 -17.18 -5.56
N HIS A 133 8.79 -15.86 -5.58
CA HIS A 133 10.08 -15.19 -5.34
C HIS A 133 10.27 -14.66 -3.92
N ASN A 134 9.35 -14.98 -2.98
CA ASN A 134 9.37 -14.42 -1.63
C ASN A 134 9.50 -12.88 -1.63
N VAL A 135 8.65 -12.22 -2.43
CA VAL A 135 8.49 -10.77 -2.53
C VAL A 135 7.12 -10.41 -1.96
N LEU A 136 7.05 -9.37 -1.15
CA LEU A 136 5.79 -8.90 -0.58
C LEU A 136 4.96 -8.19 -1.66
N LEU A 137 3.68 -8.52 -1.78
CA LEU A 137 2.72 -7.76 -2.56
C LEU A 137 2.03 -6.74 -1.65
N ILE A 138 2.22 -5.47 -1.93
CA ILE A 138 1.58 -4.36 -1.20
C ILE A 138 0.61 -3.65 -2.14
N CYS A 139 -0.68 -3.70 -1.83
CA CYS A 139 -1.69 -3.00 -2.60
C CYS A 139 -1.96 -1.61 -2.01
N ASP A 140 -1.74 -0.57 -2.80
CA ASP A 140 -2.18 0.78 -2.48
C ASP A 140 -3.65 0.93 -2.87
N GLU A 141 -4.50 0.78 -1.89
CA GLU A 141 -5.97 0.90 -2.00
C GLU A 141 -6.47 2.23 -1.41
N VAL A 142 -5.61 3.24 -1.31
CA VAL A 142 -5.99 4.57 -0.81
C VAL A 142 -7.14 5.16 -1.64
N GLN A 143 -7.11 4.98 -2.96
CA GLN A 143 -8.16 5.47 -3.84
C GLN A 143 -9.20 4.40 -4.19
N THR A 144 -8.77 3.18 -4.40
CA THR A 144 -9.60 2.09 -4.95
C THR A 144 -10.38 1.31 -3.90
N GLY A 145 -9.92 1.35 -2.63
CA GLY A 145 -10.52 0.59 -1.55
C GLY A 145 -11.82 1.16 -1.00
N LEU A 146 -12.37 0.41 -0.04
CA LEU A 146 -13.54 0.79 0.76
C LEU A 146 -14.79 1.09 -0.09
N GLY A 147 -15.09 0.17 -1.02
CA GLY A 147 -16.31 0.22 -1.81
C GLY A 147 -16.21 0.99 -3.12
N ARG A 148 -15.12 1.69 -3.41
CA ARG A 148 -14.98 2.55 -4.59
C ARG A 148 -15.24 1.83 -5.91
N THR A 149 -14.88 0.54 -6.00
CA THR A 149 -14.96 -0.27 -7.22
C THR A 149 -16.11 -1.30 -7.18
N GLY A 150 -17.04 -1.19 -6.20
CA GLY A 150 -18.13 -2.15 -6.01
C GLY A 150 -17.73 -3.40 -5.21
N ARG A 151 -16.50 -3.46 -4.74
CA ARG A 151 -16.01 -4.45 -3.76
C ARG A 151 -15.39 -3.72 -2.59
N LEU A 152 -15.23 -4.40 -1.44
CA LEU A 152 -14.57 -3.76 -0.28
C LEU A 152 -13.17 -3.26 -0.66
N LEU A 153 -12.40 -4.10 -1.35
CA LEU A 153 -11.09 -3.80 -1.89
C LEU A 153 -11.08 -4.07 -3.40
N ALA A 154 -10.34 -3.30 -4.17
CA ALA A 154 -10.22 -3.56 -5.60
C ALA A 154 -9.51 -4.88 -5.90
N CYS A 155 -8.54 -5.29 -5.08
CA CYS A 155 -7.89 -6.59 -5.21
C CYS A 155 -8.86 -7.79 -5.03
N ASP A 156 -10.03 -7.59 -4.42
CA ASP A 156 -11.07 -8.63 -4.27
C ASP A 156 -11.70 -9.04 -5.61
N HIS A 157 -11.63 -8.17 -6.65
CA HIS A 157 -12.15 -8.52 -7.98
C HIS A 157 -11.43 -9.73 -8.58
N GLU A 158 -10.15 -9.89 -8.29
CA GLU A 158 -9.35 -11.03 -8.75
C GLU A 158 -9.08 -12.06 -7.63
N GLY A 159 -9.73 -11.93 -6.47
CA GLY A 159 -9.54 -12.82 -5.34
C GLY A 159 -8.15 -12.77 -4.73
N VAL A 160 -7.42 -11.69 -4.92
CA VAL A 160 -6.05 -11.52 -4.47
C VAL A 160 -6.00 -11.13 -2.99
N LYS A 161 -5.17 -11.82 -2.23
CA LYS A 161 -4.83 -11.46 -0.85
C LYS A 161 -3.40 -10.90 -0.82
N PRO A 162 -3.22 -9.60 -0.69
CA PRO A 162 -1.89 -9.00 -0.60
C PRO A 162 -1.26 -9.27 0.78
N ASP A 163 0.05 -9.05 0.89
CA ASP A 163 0.79 -9.14 2.16
C ASP A 163 0.61 -7.88 3.00
N GLY A 164 0.30 -6.76 2.36
CA GLY A 164 -0.04 -5.50 3.00
C GLY A 164 -1.01 -4.67 2.17
N LEU A 165 -1.79 -3.86 2.87
CA LEU A 165 -2.78 -2.94 2.34
C LEU A 165 -2.52 -1.53 2.84
N ILE A 166 -2.66 -0.56 1.97
CA ILE A 166 -2.63 0.86 2.33
C ILE A 166 -4.03 1.42 2.09
N LEU A 167 -4.63 1.99 3.13
CA LEU A 167 -5.98 2.55 3.08
C LEU A 167 -5.99 4.02 3.50
N GLY A 168 -6.88 4.80 2.93
CA GLY A 168 -7.03 6.23 3.21
C GLY A 168 -8.32 6.77 2.61
N LYS A 169 -8.33 8.03 2.20
CA LYS A 169 -9.48 8.71 1.55
C LYS A 169 -10.84 8.33 2.15
N ALA A 170 -11.53 7.36 1.58
CA ALA A 170 -12.85 6.92 2.03
C ALA A 170 -12.88 6.42 3.49
N LEU A 171 -11.72 6.01 4.05
CA LEU A 171 -11.62 5.60 5.45
C LEU A 171 -12.01 6.72 6.42
N GLY A 172 -11.82 7.98 6.02
CA GLY A 172 -12.22 9.15 6.78
C GLY A 172 -13.67 9.61 6.56
N GLY A 173 -14.49 8.85 5.81
CA GLY A 173 -15.91 9.16 5.56
C GLY A 173 -16.16 10.52 4.89
N GLY A 174 -15.14 11.14 4.28
CA GLY A 174 -15.23 12.50 3.73
C GLY A 174 -15.18 13.61 4.78
N LEU A 175 -15.02 13.30 6.06
CA LEU A 175 -15.08 14.25 7.18
C LEU A 175 -13.72 14.59 7.77
N LEU A 176 -12.84 13.58 7.95
CA LEU A 176 -11.55 13.75 8.60
C LEU A 176 -10.48 12.89 7.90
N PRO A 177 -9.24 13.38 7.75
CA PRO A 177 -8.15 12.55 7.27
C PRO A 177 -7.90 11.36 8.21
N VAL A 178 -8.03 10.15 7.67
CA VAL A 178 -7.72 8.89 8.34
C VAL A 178 -7.08 7.96 7.33
N SER A 179 -6.00 7.31 7.72
CA SER A 179 -5.35 6.29 6.91
C SER A 179 -4.79 5.17 7.79
N ALA A 180 -4.40 4.09 7.17
CA ALA A 180 -3.75 2.98 7.86
C ALA A 180 -2.89 2.18 6.87
N PHE A 181 -1.78 1.63 7.38
CA PHE A 181 -1.10 0.50 6.79
C PHE A 181 -1.49 -0.77 7.54
N LEU A 182 -1.93 -1.79 6.82
CA LEU A 182 -2.28 -3.09 7.36
C LEU A 182 -1.38 -4.15 6.74
N ALA A 183 -0.96 -5.13 7.51
CA ALA A 183 -0.12 -6.21 6.96
C ALA A 183 -0.20 -7.50 7.77
N ARG A 184 0.36 -8.56 7.17
CA ARG A 184 0.63 -9.82 7.86
C ARG A 184 1.46 -9.57 9.12
N ARG A 185 1.39 -10.51 10.08
CA ARG A 185 2.11 -10.38 11.35
C ARG A 185 3.61 -10.22 11.16
N ASP A 186 4.24 -11.07 10.36
CA ASP A 186 5.69 -11.04 10.13
C ASP A 186 6.19 -9.75 9.47
N VAL A 187 5.32 -9.06 8.71
CA VAL A 187 5.63 -7.76 8.10
C VAL A 187 5.44 -6.64 9.13
N MET A 188 4.37 -6.67 9.93
CA MET A 188 4.11 -5.62 10.90
C MET A 188 4.98 -5.75 12.16
N ASP A 189 5.33 -6.97 12.57
CA ASP A 189 6.11 -7.26 13.77
C ASP A 189 7.59 -6.89 13.65
N VAL A 190 8.04 -6.43 12.47
CA VAL A 190 9.37 -5.84 12.33
C VAL A 190 9.49 -4.49 13.07
N PHE A 191 8.36 -3.82 13.30
CA PHE A 191 8.35 -2.60 14.11
C PHE A 191 8.37 -2.93 15.59
N THR A 192 9.32 -2.33 16.30
CA THR A 192 9.40 -2.36 17.77
C THR A 192 9.11 -0.96 18.32
N PRO A 193 8.76 -0.81 19.61
CA PRO A 193 8.50 0.49 20.19
C PRO A 193 9.65 1.47 19.93
N GLY A 194 9.32 2.65 19.39
CA GLY A 194 10.27 3.70 19.04
C GLY A 194 10.75 3.69 17.58
N ASP A 195 10.49 2.63 16.80
CA ASP A 195 10.94 2.56 15.39
C ASP A 195 10.15 3.48 14.45
N HIS A 196 8.86 3.60 14.71
CA HIS A 196 7.94 4.34 13.85
C HIS A 196 6.72 4.80 14.65
N GLY A 197 6.10 5.88 14.20
CA GLY A 197 4.90 6.42 14.84
C GLY A 197 4.42 7.70 14.17
N SER A 198 3.33 8.23 14.69
CA SER A 198 2.72 9.48 14.29
C SER A 198 2.15 10.19 15.52
N THR A 199 2.29 11.51 15.60
CA THR A 199 1.73 12.29 16.72
C THR A 199 0.21 12.20 16.76
N PHE A 200 -0.45 12.22 15.59
CA PHE A 200 -1.90 12.23 15.49
C PHE A 200 -2.51 10.95 14.92
N GLY A 201 -1.71 10.03 14.42
CA GLY A 201 -2.20 8.74 13.91
C GLY A 201 -2.93 7.96 14.98
N GLY A 202 -4.20 7.59 14.71
CA GLY A 202 -5.03 6.86 15.67
C GLY A 202 -5.62 7.70 16.79
N ASN A 203 -5.67 9.03 16.66
CA ASN A 203 -6.33 9.88 17.64
C ASN A 203 -7.83 9.51 17.81
N PRO A 204 -8.44 9.80 18.97
CA PRO A 204 -9.81 9.38 19.25
C PRO A 204 -10.86 9.88 18.25
N LEU A 205 -10.71 11.10 17.73
CA LEU A 205 -11.65 11.66 16.75
C LEU A 205 -11.55 10.92 15.41
N ALA A 206 -10.33 10.72 14.91
CA ALA A 206 -10.09 9.96 13.69
C ALA A 206 -10.57 8.50 13.82
N ALA A 207 -10.37 7.89 14.97
CA ALA A 207 -10.85 6.53 15.26
C ALA A 207 -12.38 6.46 15.28
N ALA A 208 -13.07 7.45 15.86
CA ALA A 208 -14.53 7.53 15.87
C ALA A 208 -15.10 7.70 14.46
N VAL A 209 -14.53 8.63 13.67
CA VAL A 209 -14.96 8.87 12.27
C VAL A 209 -14.70 7.64 11.40
N GLY A 210 -13.51 7.06 11.48
CA GLY A 210 -13.17 5.85 10.71
C GLY A 210 -14.03 4.65 11.11
N TYR A 211 -14.35 4.49 12.39
CA TYR A 211 -15.28 3.44 12.84
C TYR A 211 -16.68 3.63 12.25
N ALA A 212 -17.21 4.85 12.27
CA ALA A 212 -18.52 5.15 11.70
C ALA A 212 -18.54 4.90 10.18
N ALA A 213 -17.50 5.33 9.45
CA ALA A 213 -17.38 5.07 8.01
C ALA A 213 -17.34 3.57 7.69
N LEU A 214 -16.54 2.79 8.42
CA LEU A 214 -16.48 1.34 8.25
C LEU A 214 -17.80 0.65 8.61
N SER A 215 -18.49 1.10 9.65
CA SER A 215 -19.80 0.54 10.04
C SER A 215 -20.85 0.74 8.95
N LEU A 216 -20.86 1.91 8.30
CA LEU A 216 -21.75 2.17 7.15
C LEU A 216 -21.45 1.23 5.96
N LEU A 217 -20.17 0.90 5.73
CA LEU A 217 -19.80 -0.05 4.66
C LEU A 217 -20.14 -1.50 5.02
N ARG A 218 -19.98 -1.88 6.29
CA ARG A 218 -20.27 -3.24 6.75
C ARG A 218 -21.77 -3.52 6.83
N ASP A 219 -22.53 -2.60 7.41
CA ASP A 219 -23.92 -2.78 7.80
C ASP A 219 -24.92 -2.16 6.81
N GLY A 220 -24.41 -1.33 5.88
CA GLY A 220 -25.20 -0.65 4.86
C GLY A 220 -25.14 -1.33 3.50
N GLU A 221 -26.08 -0.97 2.63
CA GLU A 221 -26.16 -1.44 1.22
C GLU A 221 -25.29 -0.59 0.28
N LEU A 222 -24.14 -0.06 0.79
CA LEU A 222 -23.29 0.85 0.02
C LEU A 222 -22.35 0.13 -0.96
N ILE A 223 -22.14 -1.16 -0.73
CA ILE A 223 -21.38 -2.04 -1.63
C ILE A 223 -22.37 -3.09 -2.11
N ALA A 224 -23.06 -2.84 -3.21
CA ALA A 224 -24.04 -3.73 -3.83
C ALA A 224 -23.52 -4.30 -5.14
#